data_f13f48589b0414d01d94918459bf8d81
#
_entry.id   f13f48589b0414d01d94918459bf8d81
#
_cell.length_a   1.000
_cell.length_b   1.000
_cell.length_c   1.000
_cell.angle_alpha   90.00
_cell.angle_beta   90.00
_cell.angle_gamma   90.00
#
_symmetry.space_group_name_H-M   'P 1'
#
loop_
_entity.id
_entity.type
_entity.pdbx_description
1 polymer ?
#
loop_
_entity_poly.entity_id
_entity_poly.type
_entity_poly.pdbx_seq_one_letter_code
_entity_poly.pdbx_strand_id
1 'polypeptide(L)'
;MNLVQVNIKSGGYLKKDLILNDISFAVKSGELVGLIGPNGAGKSTILKTVMGQLPYMDGKIDFPNAHTHYAYIPEQPVLYDNLTLWEHLEFAAAVGKMSRETFVSRAEELLKLFRLYKEKHRLPVTFSKGMQQKVMLILGFMMRPALYIVDEPFIGLDPHGMRDFLQLVDQVRQDGAGILMSTHSLDTAEKICTSFILIHEGTIISQGNLEAIRQQSRLPEGSLFDCFISLLEMQS
;
A
#
# COMPACT_ATOMS: atom_id res chain seq x y z
N MET A 1 1.42 10.40 15.53
CA MET A 1 0.83 11.52 14.79
C MET A 1 0.10 10.95 13.58
N ASN A 2 -1.14 11.40 13.27
CA ASN A 2 -1.82 10.95 12.05
C ASN A 2 -1.13 11.54 10.81
N LEU A 3 -0.91 10.71 9.80
CA LEU A 3 -0.40 11.11 8.47
C LEU A 3 -1.55 11.34 7.49
N VAL A 4 -2.58 10.52 7.58
CA VAL A 4 -3.85 10.71 6.85
C VAL A 4 -5.00 10.30 7.74
N GLN A 5 -6.11 11.03 7.64
CA GLN A 5 -7.39 10.68 8.24
C GLN A 5 -8.45 10.64 7.15
N VAL A 6 -9.18 9.55 7.12
CA VAL A 6 -10.19 9.23 6.10
C VAL A 6 -11.55 9.17 6.75
N ASN A 7 -12.51 9.94 6.24
CA ASN A 7 -13.90 9.93 6.67
C ASN A 7 -14.79 10.06 5.43
N ILE A 8 -15.29 8.95 4.92
CA ILE A 8 -16.09 8.85 3.71
C ILE A 8 -17.46 8.32 4.09
N LYS A 9 -18.51 9.07 3.82
CA LYS A 9 -19.88 8.59 3.96
C LYS A 9 -20.26 7.67 2.82
N SER A 10 -19.88 8.05 1.60
CA SER A 10 -20.11 7.23 0.41
C SER A 10 -19.15 7.58 -0.71
N GLY A 11 -18.84 6.61 -1.58
CA GLY A 11 -17.96 6.85 -2.71
C GLY A 11 -18.06 5.79 -3.80
N GLY A 12 -17.78 6.18 -5.05
CA GLY A 12 -17.83 5.26 -6.19
C GLY A 12 -17.35 5.88 -7.51
N TYR A 13 -17.33 5.08 -8.56
CA TYR A 13 -16.95 5.53 -9.91
C TYR A 13 -18.11 6.18 -10.67
N LEU A 14 -19.35 5.84 -10.31
CA LEU A 14 -20.58 6.40 -10.86
C LEU A 14 -21.44 6.94 -9.71
N LYS A 15 -22.13 8.06 -9.94
CA LYS A 15 -22.99 8.68 -8.92
C LYS A 15 -24.12 7.79 -8.42
N LYS A 16 -24.57 6.84 -9.26
CA LYS A 16 -25.65 5.89 -8.94
C LYS A 16 -25.15 4.51 -8.49
N ASP A 17 -23.84 4.28 -8.54
CA ASP A 17 -23.21 3.01 -8.18
C ASP A 17 -22.05 3.29 -7.21
N LEU A 18 -22.43 3.46 -5.94
CA LEU A 18 -21.52 3.74 -4.85
C LEU A 18 -21.00 2.42 -4.28
N ILE A 19 -19.68 2.29 -4.24
CA ILE A 19 -18.99 1.08 -3.78
C ILE A 19 -18.67 1.18 -2.28
N LEU A 20 -18.33 2.38 -1.81
CA LEU A 20 -17.91 2.61 -0.43
C LEU A 20 -19.07 3.22 0.39
N ASN A 21 -19.22 2.72 1.61
CA ASN A 21 -20.21 3.21 2.54
C ASN A 21 -19.63 3.27 3.96
N ASP A 22 -19.69 4.44 4.60
CA ASP A 22 -19.27 4.71 5.98
C ASP A 22 -17.83 4.22 6.31
N ILE A 23 -16.84 4.70 5.54
CA ILE A 23 -15.43 4.35 5.71
C ILE A 23 -14.75 5.42 6.58
N SER A 24 -14.30 5.04 7.78
CA SER A 24 -13.57 5.94 8.68
C SER A 24 -12.36 5.27 9.29
N PHE A 25 -11.16 5.80 9.04
CA PHE A 25 -9.90 5.31 9.62
C PHE A 25 -8.80 6.38 9.56
N ALA A 26 -7.67 6.09 10.19
CA ALA A 26 -6.47 6.90 10.10
C ALA A 26 -5.23 6.02 9.97
N VAL A 27 -4.17 6.55 9.32
CA VAL A 27 -2.84 5.95 9.30
C VAL A 27 -1.89 6.86 10.06
N LYS A 28 -1.15 6.28 11.00
CA LYS A 28 -0.21 7.02 11.86
C LYS A 28 1.24 6.82 11.41
N SER A 29 2.09 7.74 11.85
CA SER A 29 3.54 7.60 11.72
C SER A 29 4.03 6.31 12.39
N GLY A 30 4.88 5.55 11.70
CA GLY A 30 5.43 4.27 12.16
C GLY A 30 4.45 3.09 12.16
N GLU A 31 3.28 3.24 11.54
CA GLU A 31 2.23 2.22 11.49
C GLU A 31 2.22 1.52 10.11
N LEU A 32 2.06 0.20 10.12
CA LEU A 32 1.74 -0.59 8.92
C LEU A 32 0.31 -1.09 9.06
N VAL A 33 -0.59 -0.44 8.33
CA VAL A 33 -2.02 -0.75 8.30
C VAL A 33 -2.34 -1.69 7.15
N GLY A 34 -2.83 -2.87 7.45
CA GLY A 34 -3.34 -3.82 6.47
C GLY A 34 -4.82 -3.54 6.13
N LEU A 35 -5.09 -3.14 4.90
CA LEU A 35 -6.45 -3.06 4.35
C LEU A 35 -6.82 -4.40 3.73
N ILE A 36 -7.66 -5.19 4.40
CA ILE A 36 -7.84 -6.61 4.15
C ILE A 36 -9.29 -6.92 3.80
N GLY A 37 -9.49 -7.73 2.79
CA GLY A 37 -10.80 -8.21 2.36
C GLY A 37 -10.70 -8.98 1.05
N PRO A 38 -11.78 -9.67 0.64
CA PRO A 38 -11.82 -10.42 -0.60
C PRO A 38 -11.68 -9.49 -1.84
N ASN A 39 -11.47 -10.11 -3.00
CA ASN A 39 -11.50 -9.37 -4.25
C ASN A 39 -12.89 -8.76 -4.45
N GLY A 40 -12.93 -7.49 -4.90
CA GLY A 40 -14.19 -6.76 -5.04
C GLY A 40 -14.70 -6.08 -3.76
N ALA A 41 -14.08 -6.29 -2.59
CA ALA A 41 -14.52 -5.67 -1.34
C ALA A 41 -14.39 -4.14 -1.27
N GLY A 42 -13.69 -3.50 -2.24
CA GLY A 42 -13.51 -2.05 -2.28
C GLY A 42 -12.11 -1.56 -1.88
N LYS A 43 -11.13 -2.46 -1.64
CA LYS A 43 -9.76 -2.11 -1.21
C LYS A 43 -9.11 -1.06 -2.13
N SER A 44 -8.94 -1.37 -3.41
CA SER A 44 -8.33 -0.43 -4.38
C SER A 44 -9.15 0.85 -4.56
N THR A 45 -10.48 0.79 -4.36
CA THR A 45 -11.34 1.97 -4.37
C THR A 45 -11.02 2.88 -3.19
N ILE A 46 -10.82 2.32 -1.97
CA ILE A 46 -10.36 3.08 -0.80
C ILE A 46 -9.00 3.73 -1.08
N LEU A 47 -8.02 2.96 -1.60
CA LEU A 47 -6.70 3.53 -1.91
C LEU A 47 -6.79 4.68 -2.91
N LYS A 48 -7.58 4.53 -3.98
CA LYS A 48 -7.83 5.61 -4.96
C LYS A 48 -8.52 6.81 -4.34
N THR A 49 -9.43 6.57 -3.39
CA THR A 49 -10.11 7.66 -2.68
C THR A 49 -9.11 8.45 -1.83
N VAL A 50 -8.23 7.77 -1.09
CA VAL A 50 -7.17 8.43 -0.30
C VAL A 50 -6.29 9.32 -1.19
N MET A 51 -6.05 8.91 -2.43
CA MET A 51 -5.27 9.68 -3.41
C MET A 51 -6.07 10.79 -4.13
N GLY A 52 -7.36 10.97 -3.80
CA GLY A 52 -8.22 11.95 -4.48
C GLY A 52 -8.59 11.58 -5.91
N GLN A 53 -8.52 10.31 -6.28
CA GLN A 53 -8.77 9.82 -7.64
C GLN A 53 -10.18 9.27 -7.85
N LEU A 54 -11.03 9.27 -6.83
CA LEU A 54 -12.41 8.80 -6.97
C LEU A 54 -13.32 9.93 -7.48
N PRO A 55 -14.06 9.72 -8.60
CA PRO A 55 -14.89 10.76 -9.22
C PRO A 55 -16.04 11.26 -8.34
N TYR A 56 -16.64 10.35 -7.55
CA TYR A 56 -17.77 10.67 -6.68
C TYR A 56 -17.45 10.24 -5.26
N MET A 57 -17.38 11.20 -4.34
CA MET A 57 -17.13 10.98 -2.93
C MET A 57 -17.90 12.02 -2.11
N ASP A 58 -18.64 11.56 -1.10
CA ASP A 58 -19.15 12.38 0.00
C ASP A 58 -18.33 12.06 1.24
N GLY A 59 -17.58 13.05 1.73
CA GLY A 59 -16.69 12.86 2.87
C GLY A 59 -15.46 13.75 2.80
N LYS A 60 -14.46 13.43 3.62
CA LYS A 60 -13.24 14.21 3.74
C LYS A 60 -12.03 13.32 3.92
N ILE A 61 -10.95 13.63 3.19
CA ILE A 61 -9.62 13.09 3.40
C ILE A 61 -8.74 14.23 3.91
N ASP A 62 -8.24 14.09 5.11
CA ASP A 62 -7.36 15.06 5.75
C ASP A 62 -5.92 14.54 5.80
N PHE A 63 -5.01 15.36 5.32
CA PHE A 63 -3.58 15.22 5.58
C PHE A 63 -3.20 16.31 6.58
N PRO A 64 -3.08 15.99 7.89
CA PRO A 64 -2.86 17.00 8.93
C PRO A 64 -1.62 17.87 8.71
N ASN A 65 -0.62 17.32 8.01
CA ASN A 65 0.50 18.10 7.49
C ASN A 65 0.29 18.30 5.99
N ALA A 66 0.07 19.55 5.56
CA ALA A 66 -0.12 19.92 4.15
C ALA A 66 1.06 19.52 3.23
N HIS A 67 2.23 19.21 3.81
CA HIS A 67 3.41 18.72 3.10
C HIS A 67 3.56 17.18 3.17
N THR A 68 2.53 16.45 3.59
CA THR A 68 2.58 14.99 3.55
C THR A 68 2.59 14.51 2.11
N HIS A 69 3.77 14.15 1.63
CA HIS A 69 3.91 13.48 0.34
C HIS A 69 3.67 11.99 0.54
N TYR A 70 3.05 11.36 -0.45
CA TYR A 70 2.88 9.91 -0.48
C TYR A 70 3.48 9.31 -1.75
N ALA A 71 3.86 8.04 -1.68
CA ALA A 71 4.14 7.21 -2.83
C ALA A 71 3.02 6.18 -3.00
N TYR A 72 2.60 5.95 -4.24
CA TYR A 72 1.66 4.89 -4.59
C TYR A 72 2.38 3.79 -5.35
N ILE A 73 2.19 2.57 -4.90
CA ILE A 73 2.70 1.36 -5.56
C ILE A 73 1.47 0.55 -5.99
N PRO A 74 1.15 0.53 -7.28
CA PRO A 74 -0.02 -0.18 -7.81
C PRO A 74 0.20 -1.69 -7.85
N GLU A 75 -0.90 -2.45 -7.85
CA GLU A 75 -0.91 -3.90 -8.04
C GLU A 75 -0.26 -4.30 -9.37
N GLN A 76 -0.62 -3.61 -10.45
CA GLN A 76 -0.07 -3.87 -11.78
C GLN A 76 1.00 -2.83 -12.13
N PRO A 77 2.19 -3.26 -12.58
CA PRO A 77 3.23 -2.34 -12.99
C PRO A 77 2.79 -1.39 -14.09
N VAL A 78 3.01 -0.09 -13.87
CA VAL A 78 2.77 0.98 -14.85
C VAL A 78 4.13 1.61 -15.18
N LEU A 79 4.66 1.26 -16.34
CA LEU A 79 6.01 1.63 -16.78
C LEU A 79 5.96 2.21 -18.19
N TYR A 80 6.92 3.08 -18.52
CA TYR A 80 7.07 3.63 -19.86
C TYR A 80 7.82 2.64 -20.75
N ASP A 81 7.25 2.29 -21.89
CA ASP A 81 7.80 1.26 -22.78
C ASP A 81 9.19 1.61 -23.33
N ASN A 82 9.48 2.90 -23.50
CA ASN A 82 10.69 3.42 -24.17
C ASN A 82 11.75 3.95 -23.19
N LEU A 83 11.55 3.82 -21.89
CA LEU A 83 12.54 4.20 -20.89
C LEU A 83 13.22 2.96 -20.30
N THR A 84 14.54 3.03 -20.17
CA THR A 84 15.31 2.03 -19.41
C THR A 84 14.94 2.10 -17.93
N LEU A 85 15.28 1.07 -17.17
CA LEU A 85 15.08 1.09 -15.71
C LEU A 85 15.79 2.29 -15.06
N TRP A 86 17.00 2.63 -15.49
CA TRP A 86 17.72 3.80 -14.97
C TRP A 86 17.01 5.11 -15.28
N GLU A 87 16.52 5.29 -16.50
CA GLU A 87 15.79 6.49 -16.91
C GLU A 87 14.45 6.66 -16.16
N HIS A 88 13.75 5.55 -15.82
CA HIS A 88 12.60 5.63 -14.93
C HIS A 88 12.97 6.20 -13.55
N LEU A 89 14.11 5.75 -13.00
CA LEU A 89 14.57 6.24 -11.70
C LEU A 89 15.04 7.69 -11.78
N GLU A 90 15.72 8.09 -12.87
CA GLU A 90 16.11 9.49 -13.12
C GLU A 90 14.88 10.39 -13.25
N PHE A 91 13.86 9.91 -13.97
CA PHE A 91 12.60 10.64 -14.13
C PHE A 91 11.91 10.86 -12.78
N ALA A 92 11.76 9.82 -11.96
CA ALA A 92 11.18 9.91 -10.63
C ALA A 92 11.97 10.88 -9.73
N ALA A 93 13.30 10.80 -9.74
CA ALA A 93 14.18 11.67 -8.97
C ALA A 93 14.06 13.13 -9.41
N ALA A 94 13.95 13.39 -10.73
CA ALA A 94 13.78 14.74 -11.28
C ALA A 94 12.44 15.36 -10.86
N VAL A 95 11.34 14.59 -10.92
CA VAL A 95 10.01 15.03 -10.44
C VAL A 95 10.06 15.37 -8.95
N GLY A 96 10.74 14.53 -8.16
CA GLY A 96 10.93 14.76 -6.72
C GLY A 96 12.00 15.77 -6.35
N LYS A 97 12.64 16.44 -7.33
CA LYS A 97 13.73 17.41 -7.13
C LYS A 97 14.89 16.87 -6.29
N MET A 98 15.20 15.60 -6.44
CA MET A 98 16.31 14.95 -5.74
C MET A 98 17.66 15.39 -6.31
N SER A 99 18.66 15.62 -5.46
CA SER A 99 20.01 15.93 -5.94
C SER A 99 20.62 14.76 -6.69
N ARG A 100 21.52 15.02 -7.65
CA ARG A 100 22.17 13.96 -8.44
C ARG A 100 22.92 12.96 -7.55
N GLU A 101 23.60 13.44 -6.53
CA GLU A 101 24.35 12.61 -5.60
C GLU A 101 23.41 11.67 -4.80
N THR A 102 22.35 12.22 -4.21
CA THR A 102 21.33 11.44 -3.47
C THR A 102 20.66 10.42 -4.38
N PHE A 103 20.33 10.82 -5.61
CA PHE A 103 19.73 9.94 -6.61
C PHE A 103 20.62 8.73 -6.89
N VAL A 104 21.88 8.95 -7.28
CA VAL A 104 22.78 7.85 -7.66
C VAL A 104 22.97 6.88 -6.49
N SER A 105 23.23 7.40 -5.29
CA SER A 105 23.41 6.58 -4.09
C SER A 105 22.17 5.73 -3.80
N ARG A 106 21.00 6.35 -3.81
CA ARG A 106 19.72 5.67 -3.49
C ARG A 106 19.29 4.69 -4.57
N ALA A 107 19.45 5.06 -5.85
CA ALA A 107 19.14 4.19 -6.97
C ALA A 107 20.00 2.91 -6.93
N GLU A 108 21.30 3.05 -6.72
CA GLU A 108 22.20 1.90 -6.63
C GLU A 108 21.90 0.99 -5.44
N GLU A 109 21.60 1.57 -4.27
CA GLU A 109 21.18 0.84 -3.07
C GLU A 109 19.98 -0.05 -3.37
N LEU A 110 18.88 0.54 -3.90
CA LEU A 110 17.65 -0.17 -4.20
C LEU A 110 17.81 -1.20 -5.32
N LEU A 111 18.54 -0.85 -6.39
CA LEU A 111 18.84 -1.77 -7.49
C LEU A 111 19.65 -2.98 -7.03
N LYS A 112 20.60 -2.81 -6.10
CA LYS A 112 21.38 -3.91 -5.51
C LYS A 112 20.50 -4.78 -4.61
N LEU A 113 19.66 -4.16 -3.77
CA LEU A 113 18.74 -4.86 -2.88
C LEU A 113 17.83 -5.81 -3.67
N PHE A 114 17.17 -5.30 -4.71
CA PHE A 114 16.26 -6.09 -5.56
C PHE A 114 16.96 -6.90 -6.68
N ARG A 115 18.31 -6.89 -6.74
CA ARG A 115 19.13 -7.64 -7.73
C ARG A 115 18.88 -7.22 -9.18
N LEU A 116 18.52 -5.95 -9.41
CA LEU A 116 18.29 -5.39 -10.74
C LEU A 116 19.41 -4.46 -11.21
N TYR A 117 20.52 -4.35 -10.46
CA TYR A 117 21.61 -3.43 -10.79
C TYR A 117 22.23 -3.68 -12.18
N LYS A 118 22.40 -4.96 -12.58
CA LYS A 118 22.94 -5.32 -13.89
C LYS A 118 21.97 -5.03 -15.04
N GLU A 119 20.68 -4.90 -14.74
CA GLU A 119 19.60 -4.70 -15.69
C GLU A 119 19.25 -3.21 -15.89
N LYS A 120 19.95 -2.30 -15.22
CA LYS A 120 19.56 -0.88 -15.12
C LYS A 120 19.46 -0.15 -16.48
N HIS A 121 20.16 -0.61 -17.51
CA HIS A 121 20.11 -0.04 -18.85
C HIS A 121 19.20 -0.80 -19.83
N ARG A 122 18.42 -1.76 -19.33
CA ARG A 122 17.43 -2.48 -20.13
C ARG A 122 16.04 -1.86 -19.96
N LEU A 123 15.21 -2.08 -20.97
CA LEU A 123 13.79 -1.64 -20.97
C LEU A 123 12.97 -2.59 -20.08
N PRO A 124 12.24 -2.09 -19.07
CA PRO A 124 11.42 -2.92 -18.18
C PRO A 124 10.30 -3.68 -18.89
N VAL A 125 9.85 -3.25 -20.07
CA VAL A 125 8.90 -4.00 -20.90
C VAL A 125 9.41 -5.40 -21.27
N THR A 126 10.74 -5.62 -21.26
CA THR A 126 11.37 -6.93 -21.53
C THR A 126 11.53 -7.79 -20.28
N PHE A 127 11.14 -7.28 -19.11
CA PHE A 127 11.31 -7.97 -17.84
C PHE A 127 10.17 -8.95 -17.57
N SER A 128 10.43 -9.97 -16.74
CA SER A 128 9.36 -10.79 -16.19
C SER A 128 8.43 -9.95 -15.30
N LYS A 129 7.19 -10.40 -15.08
CA LYS A 129 6.24 -9.73 -14.20
C LYS A 129 6.83 -9.45 -12.81
N GLY A 130 7.55 -10.40 -12.23
CA GLY A 130 8.21 -10.22 -10.93
C GLY A 130 9.33 -9.18 -10.95
N MET A 131 10.10 -9.07 -12.06
CA MET A 131 11.08 -8.00 -12.22
C MET A 131 10.39 -6.64 -12.37
N GLN A 132 9.30 -6.55 -13.14
CA GLN A 132 8.53 -5.32 -13.28
C GLN A 132 7.93 -4.88 -11.94
N GLN A 133 7.43 -5.83 -11.13
CA GLN A 133 6.96 -5.53 -9.78
C GLN A 133 8.08 -4.97 -8.88
N LYS A 134 9.28 -5.56 -8.94
CA LYS A 134 10.47 -5.02 -8.25
C LYS A 134 10.81 -3.60 -8.70
N VAL A 135 10.66 -3.27 -9.98
CA VAL A 135 10.86 -1.89 -10.49
C VAL A 135 9.85 -0.94 -9.84
N MET A 136 8.57 -1.32 -9.74
CA MET A 136 7.54 -0.49 -9.08
C MET A 136 7.87 -0.26 -7.61
N LEU A 137 8.34 -1.30 -6.90
CA LEU A 137 8.81 -1.15 -5.51
C LEU A 137 9.98 -0.18 -5.41
N ILE A 138 10.99 -0.32 -6.26
CA ILE A 138 12.14 0.60 -6.29
C ILE A 138 11.69 2.03 -6.51
N LEU A 139 10.82 2.29 -7.49
CA LEU A 139 10.27 3.62 -7.78
C LEU A 139 9.51 4.19 -6.58
N GLY A 140 8.65 3.38 -5.95
CA GLY A 140 7.87 3.81 -4.77
C GLY A 140 8.76 4.16 -3.57
N PHE A 141 9.82 3.39 -3.35
CA PHE A 141 10.73 3.61 -2.22
C PHE A 141 11.87 4.61 -2.49
N MET A 142 12.00 5.10 -3.74
CA MET A 142 13.05 6.06 -4.13
C MET A 142 12.98 7.36 -3.32
N MET A 143 11.79 7.92 -3.14
CA MET A 143 11.59 9.28 -2.63
C MET A 143 11.45 9.40 -1.12
N ARG A 144 11.37 8.29 -0.38
CA ARG A 144 11.17 8.24 1.08
C ARG A 144 10.05 9.19 1.57
N PRO A 145 8.82 9.04 1.07
CA PRO A 145 7.71 9.87 1.53
C PRO A 145 7.32 9.52 2.96
N ALA A 146 6.51 10.39 3.59
CA ALA A 146 5.96 10.12 4.92
C ALA A 146 4.88 9.02 4.91
N LEU A 147 4.19 8.81 3.77
CA LEU A 147 3.12 7.82 3.61
C LEU A 147 3.34 6.98 2.36
N TYR A 148 3.26 5.67 2.52
CA TYR A 148 3.21 4.71 1.41
C TYR A 148 1.81 4.15 1.27
N ILE A 149 1.27 4.15 0.07
CA ILE A 149 0.01 3.51 -0.32
C ILE A 149 0.39 2.37 -1.26
N VAL A 150 0.10 1.14 -0.87
CA VAL A 150 0.61 -0.05 -1.56
C VAL A 150 -0.54 -0.99 -1.86
N ASP A 151 -0.75 -1.31 -3.14
CA ASP A 151 -1.84 -2.18 -3.57
C ASP A 151 -1.28 -3.56 -3.96
N GLU A 152 -1.63 -4.61 -3.19
CA GLU A 152 -1.29 -6.02 -3.40
C GLU A 152 0.20 -6.28 -3.77
N PRO A 153 1.18 -5.85 -2.95
CA PRO A 153 2.59 -5.82 -3.35
C PRO A 153 3.24 -7.18 -3.55
N PHE A 154 2.64 -8.25 -3.04
CA PHE A 154 3.22 -9.59 -3.05
C PHE A 154 3.00 -10.33 -4.38
N ILE A 155 2.07 -9.87 -5.22
CA ILE A 155 1.75 -10.51 -6.48
C ILE A 155 2.96 -10.47 -7.42
N GLY A 156 3.40 -11.65 -7.85
CA GLY A 156 4.53 -11.82 -8.77
C GLY A 156 5.91 -11.76 -8.13
N LEU A 157 6.04 -11.45 -6.84
CA LEU A 157 7.34 -11.49 -6.16
C LEU A 157 7.76 -12.93 -5.83
N ASP A 158 9.03 -13.22 -6.06
CA ASP A 158 9.67 -14.41 -5.54
C ASP A 158 9.93 -14.29 -4.01
N PRO A 159 10.23 -15.38 -3.28
CA PRO A 159 10.46 -15.32 -1.85
C PRO A 159 11.59 -14.36 -1.43
N HIS A 160 12.61 -14.18 -2.28
CA HIS A 160 13.67 -13.22 -2.02
C HIS A 160 13.17 -11.78 -2.15
N GLY A 161 12.43 -11.48 -3.22
CA GLY A 161 11.83 -10.15 -3.44
C GLY A 161 10.84 -9.79 -2.33
N MET A 162 10.04 -10.75 -1.85
CA MET A 162 9.16 -10.55 -0.72
C MET A 162 9.94 -10.19 0.55
N ARG A 163 11.00 -10.92 0.88
CA ARG A 163 11.85 -10.64 2.04
C ARG A 163 12.48 -9.25 1.95
N ASP A 164 13.02 -8.91 0.77
CA ASP A 164 13.70 -7.63 0.55
C ASP A 164 12.70 -6.45 0.63
N PHE A 165 11.48 -6.64 0.14
CA PHE A 165 10.39 -5.68 0.30
C PHE A 165 10.01 -5.49 1.77
N LEU A 166 9.81 -6.58 2.53
CA LEU A 166 9.47 -6.50 3.96
C LEU A 166 10.56 -5.82 4.78
N GLN A 167 11.83 -6.05 4.44
CA GLN A 167 12.96 -5.34 5.07
C GLN A 167 12.88 -3.82 4.82
N LEU A 168 12.55 -3.38 3.60
CA LEU A 168 12.35 -1.96 3.29
C LEU A 168 11.15 -1.37 4.03
N VAL A 169 10.05 -2.09 4.08
CA VAL A 169 8.83 -1.70 4.81
C VAL A 169 9.17 -1.47 6.28
N ASP A 170 9.88 -2.41 6.92
CA ASP A 170 10.27 -2.26 8.33
C ASP A 170 11.22 -1.07 8.55
N GLN A 171 12.19 -0.88 7.66
CA GLN A 171 13.12 0.25 7.73
C GLN A 171 12.38 1.59 7.65
N VAL A 172 11.53 1.81 6.63
CA VAL A 172 10.84 3.10 6.49
C VAL A 172 9.83 3.33 7.61
N ARG A 173 9.22 2.28 8.15
CA ARG A 173 8.35 2.34 9.30
C ARG A 173 9.11 2.78 10.56
N GLN A 174 10.30 2.25 10.81
CA GLN A 174 11.18 2.66 11.90
C GLN A 174 11.65 4.12 11.73
N ASP A 175 11.86 4.57 10.49
CA ASP A 175 12.16 5.98 10.16
C ASP A 175 10.92 6.90 10.33
N GLY A 176 9.77 6.35 10.71
CA GLY A 176 8.54 7.10 11.01
C GLY A 176 7.55 7.22 9.86
N ALA A 177 7.76 6.57 8.73
CA ALA A 177 6.76 6.53 7.67
C ALA A 177 5.56 5.67 8.06
N GLY A 178 4.34 6.05 7.64
CA GLY A 178 3.15 5.22 7.70
C GLY A 178 2.96 4.46 6.39
N ILE A 179 2.37 3.27 6.47
CA ILE A 179 2.10 2.45 5.31
C ILE A 179 0.65 1.97 5.36
N LEU A 180 -0.10 2.24 4.30
CA LEU A 180 -1.42 1.65 4.05
C LEU A 180 -1.29 0.63 2.93
N MET A 181 -1.43 -0.64 3.24
CA MET A 181 -1.19 -1.73 2.31
C MET A 181 -2.44 -2.59 2.15
N SER A 182 -2.95 -2.71 0.92
CA SER A 182 -4.00 -3.66 0.62
C SER A 182 -3.43 -5.07 0.44
N THR A 183 -4.17 -6.06 0.91
CA THR A 183 -3.90 -7.46 0.59
C THR A 183 -5.14 -8.34 0.84
N HIS A 184 -5.21 -9.45 0.13
CA HIS A 184 -6.18 -10.52 0.40
C HIS A 184 -5.57 -11.69 1.19
N SER A 185 -4.24 -11.64 1.46
CA SER A 185 -3.52 -12.67 2.23
C SER A 185 -3.56 -12.34 3.72
N LEU A 186 -4.54 -12.90 4.42
CA LEU A 186 -4.71 -12.73 5.88
C LEU A 186 -3.49 -13.22 6.67
N ASP A 187 -2.95 -14.40 6.32
CA ASP A 187 -1.79 -14.98 7.00
C ASP A 187 -0.52 -14.12 6.90
N THR A 188 -0.33 -13.49 5.74
CA THR A 188 0.80 -12.57 5.55
C THR A 188 0.58 -11.28 6.34
N ALA A 189 -0.61 -10.71 6.22
CA ALA A 189 -0.97 -9.48 6.94
C ALA A 189 -0.85 -9.65 8.45
N GLU A 190 -1.33 -10.75 9.02
CA GLU A 190 -1.23 -11.04 10.46
C GLU A 190 0.21 -10.98 10.99
N LYS A 191 1.17 -11.44 10.17
CA LYS A 191 2.59 -11.49 10.55
C LYS A 191 3.32 -10.16 10.47
N ILE A 192 2.86 -9.26 9.60
CA ILE A 192 3.63 -8.05 9.27
C ILE A 192 2.95 -6.74 9.67
N CYS A 193 1.60 -6.71 9.66
CA CYS A 193 0.86 -5.48 9.94
C CYS A 193 0.78 -5.20 11.44
N THR A 194 0.83 -3.92 11.80
CA THR A 194 0.67 -3.46 13.18
C THR A 194 -0.80 -3.24 13.54
N SER A 195 -1.62 -2.96 12.53
CA SER A 195 -3.07 -2.80 12.64
C SER A 195 -3.77 -3.19 11.35
N PHE A 196 -5.08 -3.40 11.43
CA PHE A 196 -5.89 -3.96 10.37
C PHE A 196 -7.15 -3.12 10.16
N ILE A 197 -7.58 -3.04 8.91
CA ILE A 197 -8.89 -2.58 8.49
C ILE A 197 -9.49 -3.73 7.69
N LEU A 198 -10.47 -4.41 8.26
CA LEU A 198 -11.17 -5.50 7.61
C LEU A 198 -12.36 -4.94 6.84
N ILE A 199 -12.41 -5.18 5.54
CA ILE A 199 -13.43 -4.64 4.64
C ILE A 199 -14.20 -5.76 3.95
N HIS A 200 -15.53 -5.58 3.87
CA HIS A 200 -16.44 -6.44 3.12
C HIS A 200 -17.52 -5.57 2.46
N GLU A 201 -17.81 -5.82 1.18
CA GLU A 201 -18.85 -5.12 0.41
C GLU A 201 -18.86 -3.60 0.60
N GLY A 202 -17.67 -2.99 0.55
CA GLY A 202 -17.50 -1.54 0.64
C GLY A 202 -17.69 -0.93 2.03
N THR A 203 -17.77 -1.75 3.08
CA THR A 203 -17.89 -1.31 4.48
C THR A 203 -16.76 -1.84 5.34
N ILE A 204 -16.37 -1.10 6.38
CA ILE A 204 -15.41 -1.61 7.38
C ILE A 204 -16.20 -2.47 8.37
N ILE A 205 -15.84 -3.76 8.44
CA ILE A 205 -16.46 -4.70 9.38
C ILE A 205 -15.78 -4.73 10.74
N SER A 206 -14.49 -4.40 10.78
CA SER A 206 -13.70 -4.29 12.02
C SER A 206 -12.39 -3.55 11.74
N GLN A 207 -11.83 -2.89 12.76
CA GLN A 207 -10.51 -2.26 12.67
C GLN A 207 -9.80 -2.21 14.02
N GLY A 208 -8.47 -2.24 13.99
CA GLY A 208 -7.60 -2.18 15.17
C GLY A 208 -6.39 -3.09 15.04
N ASN A 209 -5.67 -3.29 16.16
CA ASN A 209 -4.63 -4.30 16.24
C ASN A 209 -5.26 -5.70 16.34
N LEU A 210 -4.45 -6.75 16.25
CA LEU A 210 -4.94 -8.14 16.27
C LEU A 210 -5.76 -8.45 17.53
N GLU A 211 -5.35 -7.93 18.68
CA GLU A 211 -6.07 -8.15 19.93
C GLU A 211 -7.48 -7.51 19.91
N ALA A 212 -7.60 -6.28 19.39
CA ALA A 212 -8.90 -5.62 19.23
C ALA A 212 -9.81 -6.39 18.25
N ILE A 213 -9.25 -6.92 17.15
CA ILE A 213 -10.00 -7.75 16.19
C ILE A 213 -10.47 -9.05 16.86
N ARG A 214 -9.63 -9.71 17.63
CA ARG A 214 -9.97 -10.91 18.41
C ARG A 214 -11.09 -10.68 19.41
N GLN A 215 -11.06 -9.54 20.10
CA GLN A 215 -12.12 -9.16 21.03
C GLN A 215 -13.46 -8.93 20.29
N GLN A 216 -13.45 -8.21 19.17
CA GLN A 216 -14.64 -7.93 18.38
C GLN A 216 -15.24 -9.19 17.76
N SER A 217 -14.41 -10.13 17.31
CA SER A 217 -14.84 -11.43 16.76
C SER A 217 -15.21 -12.47 17.83
N ARG A 218 -14.98 -12.18 19.12
CA ARG A 218 -15.15 -13.11 20.25
C ARG A 218 -14.28 -14.36 20.17
N LEU A 219 -13.13 -14.28 19.52
CA LEU A 219 -12.16 -15.37 19.33
C LEU A 219 -10.79 -14.96 19.89
N PRO A 220 -10.54 -15.09 21.22
CA PRO A 220 -9.34 -14.56 21.87
C PRO A 220 -8.03 -15.17 21.35
N GLU A 221 -8.06 -16.42 20.87
CA GLU A 221 -6.90 -17.13 20.31
C GLU A 221 -7.01 -17.36 18.78
N GLY A 222 -8.04 -16.80 18.14
CA GLY A 222 -8.28 -16.97 16.70
C GLY A 222 -7.19 -16.33 15.85
N SER A 223 -6.89 -16.92 14.70
CA SER A 223 -6.11 -16.26 13.66
C SER A 223 -6.91 -15.07 13.07
N LEU A 224 -6.23 -14.18 12.35
CA LEU A 224 -6.91 -13.09 11.65
C LEU A 224 -7.94 -13.63 10.66
N PHE A 225 -7.68 -14.80 10.05
CA PHE A 225 -8.63 -15.48 9.17
C PHE A 225 -9.87 -15.95 9.94
N ASP A 226 -9.73 -16.62 11.08
CA ASP A 226 -10.86 -17.08 11.89
C ASP A 226 -11.71 -15.89 12.36
N CYS A 227 -11.05 -14.84 12.82
CA CYS A 227 -11.70 -13.59 13.23
C CYS A 227 -12.49 -12.95 12.08
N PHE A 228 -11.92 -12.92 10.87
CA PHE A 228 -12.59 -12.36 9.69
C PHE A 228 -13.87 -13.14 9.35
N ILE A 229 -13.81 -14.48 9.33
CA ILE A 229 -14.98 -15.33 9.07
C ILE A 229 -16.06 -15.11 10.14
N SER A 230 -15.69 -15.15 11.42
CA SER A 230 -16.64 -14.91 12.51
C SER A 230 -17.34 -13.54 12.41
N LEU A 231 -16.58 -12.49 12.06
CA LEU A 231 -17.16 -11.14 11.88
C LEU A 231 -18.14 -11.08 10.70
N LEU A 232 -17.92 -11.81 9.63
CA LEU A 232 -18.86 -11.92 8.50
C LEU A 232 -20.16 -12.63 8.92
N GLU A 233 -20.05 -13.73 9.66
CA GLU A 233 -21.22 -14.48 10.17
C GLU A 233 -22.06 -13.66 11.14
N MET A 234 -21.46 -12.73 11.90
CA MET A 234 -22.17 -11.84 12.82
C MET A 234 -22.98 -10.74 12.10
N GLN A 235 -22.67 -10.46 10.83
CA GLN A 235 -23.37 -9.46 10.01
C GLN A 235 -24.47 -10.05 9.13
N SER A 236 -24.48 -11.36 8.96
CA SER A 236 -25.49 -12.13 8.20
C SER A 236 -26.74 -12.40 9.05
#